data_0d50f80f543cec74accbd367eff0d26d
#
_entry.id   0d50f80f543cec74accbd367eff0d26d
#
_cell.length_a   1.000
_cell.length_b   1.000
_cell.length_c   1.000
_cell.angle_alpha   90.00
_cell.angle_beta   90.00
_cell.angle_gamma   90.00
#
_symmetry.space_group_name_H-M   'P 1'
#
loop_
_entity.id
_entity.type
_entity.pdbx_description
1 polymer ?
#
loop_
_entity_poly.entity_id
_entity_poly.type
_entity_poly.pdbx_seq_one_letter_code
_entity_poly.pdbx_strand_id
1 'polypeptide(L)'
;KKADKNKKSLLEAYGTNLTKKAADGELDCVIGREKEIERVLHILNRRTKNNPVLLGEPGVGKTAVAEGIAISIAEEKVPPKLFGYQVYLVDFTALLAGTQFRGQFEARLKNLIAEAKERKNVILVIY
;
A
#
# COMPACT_ATOMS: atom_id res chain seq x y z
N LYS A 1 20.76 6.47 5.54
CA LYS A 1 19.78 7.15 4.75
C LYS A 1 20.33 7.78 3.51
N LYS A 2 21.45 8.45 3.64
CA LYS A 2 22.04 9.04 2.46
C LYS A 2 22.49 7.97 1.46
N ALA A 3 22.88 6.83 1.99
CA ALA A 3 23.29 5.73 1.12
C ALA A 3 22.15 5.27 0.22
N ASP A 4 20.92 5.56 0.64
CA ASP A 4 19.77 5.10 -0.11
C ASP A 4 19.38 5.99 -1.27
N LYS A 5 20.06 7.10 -1.44
CA LYS A 5 19.73 8.00 -2.52
C LYS A 5 19.90 7.35 -3.89
N ASN A 6 20.92 6.53 -4.01
CA ASN A 6 21.20 5.88 -5.29
C ASN A 6 20.57 4.51 -5.40
N LYS A 7 19.89 4.10 -4.34
CA LYS A 7 19.27 2.79 -4.30
C LYS A 7 17.78 2.97 -4.38
N LYS A 8 17.20 2.56 -5.48
CA LYS A 8 15.76 2.70 -5.63
C LYS A 8 15.05 1.75 -4.69
N SER A 9 14.10 2.31 -3.95
CA SER A 9 13.22 1.52 -3.11
C SER A 9 12.31 0.69 -4.00
N LEU A 10 12.12 -0.58 -3.64
CA LEU A 10 11.20 -1.42 -4.37
C LEU A 10 9.77 -0.90 -4.27
N LEU A 11 9.43 -0.36 -3.11
CA LEU A 11 8.11 0.23 -2.93
C LEU A 11 7.89 1.37 -3.90
N GLU A 12 8.90 2.18 -4.13
CA GLU A 12 8.76 3.30 -5.04
C GLU A 12 8.88 2.88 -6.49
N ALA A 13 9.63 1.81 -6.75
CA ALA A 13 9.79 1.33 -8.11
C ALA A 13 8.53 0.64 -8.62
N TYR A 14 7.87 -0.13 -7.77
CA TYR A 14 6.72 -0.94 -8.19
C TYR A 14 5.41 -0.51 -7.57
N GLY A 15 5.44 0.40 -6.61
CA GLY A 15 4.24 0.83 -5.92
C GLY A 15 4.01 2.32 -6.06
N THR A 16 2.80 2.72 -5.72
CA THR A 16 2.41 4.13 -5.69
C THR A 16 2.02 4.48 -4.27
N ASN A 17 2.63 5.53 -3.73
CA ASN A 17 2.29 5.99 -2.39
C ASN A 17 1.00 6.79 -2.43
N LEU A 18 -0.11 6.12 -2.12
CA LEU A 18 -1.42 6.75 -2.19
C LEU A 18 -1.61 7.77 -1.08
N THR A 19 -1.00 7.56 0.07
CA THR A 19 -1.14 8.50 1.18
C THR A 19 -0.51 9.84 0.83
N LYS A 20 0.63 9.81 0.16
CA LYS A 20 1.25 11.03 -0.28
C LYS A 20 0.39 11.74 -1.32
N LYS A 21 -0.18 10.98 -2.24
CA LYS A 21 -1.08 11.58 -3.23
C LYS A 21 -2.30 12.19 -2.56
N ALA A 22 -2.82 11.54 -1.54
CA ALA A 22 -3.96 12.08 -0.81
C ALA A 22 -3.59 13.38 -0.10
N ALA A 23 -2.42 13.41 0.50
CA ALA A 23 -1.97 14.60 1.20
C ALA A 23 -1.75 15.76 0.23
N ASP A 24 -1.36 15.47 -0.99
CA ASP A 24 -1.14 16.48 -2.01
C ASP A 24 -2.44 16.88 -2.72
N GLY A 25 -3.56 16.27 -2.34
CA GLY A 25 -4.84 16.59 -2.96
C GLY A 25 -5.03 16.00 -4.34
N GLU A 26 -4.26 14.98 -4.67
CA GLU A 26 -4.32 14.38 -6.00
C GLU A 26 -5.35 13.27 -6.13
N LEU A 27 -5.93 12.84 -5.02
CA LEU A 27 -6.93 11.77 -5.05
C LEU A 27 -8.32 12.36 -4.85
N ASP A 28 -9.25 11.83 -5.63
CA ASP A 28 -10.64 12.23 -5.50
C ASP A 28 -11.30 11.50 -4.33
N CYS A 29 -12.29 12.14 -3.73
CA CYS A 29 -13.04 11.52 -2.66
C CYS A 29 -13.75 10.27 -3.18
N VAL A 30 -13.66 9.19 -2.43
CA VAL A 30 -14.28 7.93 -2.81
C VAL A 30 -15.69 7.89 -2.24
N ILE A 31 -16.67 7.74 -3.12
CA ILE A 31 -18.07 7.74 -2.73
C ILE A 31 -18.66 6.36 -2.93
N GLY A 32 -19.49 5.94 -1.97
CA GLY A 32 -20.17 4.65 -2.09
C GLY A 32 -19.38 3.48 -1.57
N ARG A 33 -18.23 3.74 -0.99
CA ARG A 33 -17.37 2.68 -0.47
C ARG A 33 -17.08 2.83 1.01
N GLU A 34 -17.84 3.68 1.69
CA GLU A 34 -17.56 4.00 3.07
C GLU A 34 -17.55 2.77 3.98
N LYS A 35 -18.50 1.86 3.76
CA LYS A 35 -18.59 0.68 4.60
C LYS A 35 -17.41 -0.25 4.38
N GLU A 36 -16.98 -0.39 3.12
CA GLU A 36 -15.84 -1.24 2.82
C GLU A 36 -14.56 -0.67 3.39
N ILE A 37 -14.40 0.64 3.27
CA ILE A 37 -13.22 1.32 3.78
C ILE A 37 -13.17 1.18 5.30
N GLU A 38 -14.31 1.38 5.96
CA GLU A 38 -14.37 1.27 7.41
C GLU A 38 -14.04 -0.14 7.85
N ARG A 39 -14.55 -1.14 7.13
CA ARG A 39 -14.27 -2.53 7.48
C ARG A 39 -12.78 -2.84 7.36
N VAL A 40 -12.16 -2.38 6.27
CA VAL A 40 -10.74 -2.63 6.08
C VAL A 40 -9.92 -1.92 7.15
N LEU A 41 -10.28 -0.69 7.48
CA LEU A 41 -9.59 0.04 8.54
C LEU A 41 -9.70 -0.68 9.87
N HIS A 42 -10.84 -1.30 10.11
CA HIS A 42 -11.05 -2.07 11.33
C HIS A 42 -10.11 -3.26 11.38
N ILE A 43 -9.98 -3.95 10.26
CA ILE A 43 -9.08 -5.10 10.16
C ILE A 43 -7.64 -4.66 10.33
N LEU A 44 -7.26 -3.57 9.69
CA LEU A 44 -5.91 -3.05 9.79
C LEU A 44 -5.58 -2.65 11.21
N ASN A 45 -6.54 -2.05 11.90
CA ASN A 45 -6.32 -1.63 13.28
C ASN A 45 -6.00 -2.81 14.18
N ARG A 46 -6.53 -3.97 13.86
CA ARG A 46 -6.25 -5.17 14.65
C ARG A 46 -4.89 -5.77 14.34
N ARG A 47 -4.37 -5.52 13.14
CA ARG A 47 -3.17 -6.19 12.67
C ARG A 47 -1.96 -5.28 12.54
N THR A 48 -1.96 -4.21 13.31
CA THR A 48 -0.90 -3.22 13.15
C THR A 48 0.43 -3.63 13.74
N LYS A 49 0.53 -4.78 14.38
CA LYS A 49 1.82 -5.24 14.88
C LYS A 49 2.78 -5.56 13.74
N ASN A 50 2.25 -6.04 12.64
CA ASN A 50 3.03 -6.32 11.44
C ASN A 50 2.48 -5.48 10.32
N ASN A 51 3.33 -5.08 9.41
CA ASN A 51 2.85 -4.31 8.28
C ASN A 51 1.87 -5.14 7.49
N PRO A 52 0.62 -4.72 7.41
CA PRO A 52 -0.38 -5.52 6.71
C PRO A 52 -0.18 -5.50 5.22
N VAL A 53 -0.50 -6.62 4.62
CA VAL A 53 -0.50 -6.75 3.17
C VAL A 53 -1.91 -7.15 2.77
N LEU A 54 -2.52 -6.34 1.93
CA LEU A 54 -3.86 -6.60 1.43
C LEU A 54 -3.76 -7.10 -0.01
N LEU A 55 -4.40 -8.22 -0.27
CA LEU A 55 -4.45 -8.76 -1.61
C LEU A 55 -5.82 -8.52 -2.18
N GLY A 56 -5.86 -8.08 -3.42
CA GLY A 56 -7.12 -7.80 -4.07
C GLY A 56 -7.17 -8.41 -5.46
N GLU A 57 -8.36 -8.72 -5.89
CA GLU A 57 -8.58 -9.20 -7.24
C GLU A 57 -8.79 -8.02 -8.17
N PRO A 58 -8.25 -8.09 -9.38
CA PRO A 58 -8.44 -7.01 -10.34
C PRO A 58 -9.92 -6.81 -10.64
N GLY A 59 -10.30 -5.56 -10.80
CA GLY A 59 -11.65 -5.26 -11.25
C GLY A 59 -12.72 -5.25 -10.19
N VAL A 60 -12.37 -5.43 -8.92
CA VAL A 60 -13.38 -5.43 -7.86
C VAL A 60 -13.31 -4.16 -7.00
N GLY A 61 -12.76 -3.09 -7.55
CA GLY A 61 -12.75 -1.83 -6.84
C GLY A 61 -11.73 -1.72 -5.73
N LYS A 62 -10.71 -2.57 -5.75
CA LYS A 62 -9.69 -2.52 -4.71
C LYS A 62 -8.91 -1.22 -4.72
N THR A 63 -8.69 -0.68 -5.92
CA THR A 63 -7.98 0.59 -6.02
C THR A 63 -8.76 1.70 -5.33
N ALA A 64 -10.08 1.73 -5.53
CA ALA A 64 -10.91 2.76 -4.89
C ALA A 64 -10.87 2.62 -3.38
N VAL A 65 -10.93 1.38 -2.87
CA VAL A 65 -10.86 1.16 -1.44
C VAL A 65 -9.50 1.60 -0.90
N ALA A 66 -8.42 1.25 -1.62
CA ALA A 66 -7.09 1.65 -1.19
C ALA A 66 -6.94 3.17 -1.16
N GLU A 67 -7.49 3.84 -2.17
CA GLU A 67 -7.45 5.30 -2.19
C GLU A 67 -8.24 5.90 -1.04
N GLY A 68 -9.40 5.30 -0.73
CA GLY A 68 -10.19 5.77 0.41
C GLY A 68 -9.47 5.61 1.72
N ILE A 69 -8.77 4.49 1.88
CA ILE A 69 -7.98 4.27 3.08
C ILE A 69 -6.87 5.31 3.17
N ALA A 70 -6.20 5.58 2.07
CA ALA A 70 -5.12 6.55 2.04
C ALA A 70 -5.63 7.95 2.40
N ILE A 71 -6.78 8.33 1.86
CA ILE A 71 -7.37 9.63 2.17
C ILE A 71 -7.72 9.70 3.66
N SER A 72 -8.30 8.64 4.20
CA SER A 72 -8.66 8.62 5.61
C SER A 72 -7.44 8.77 6.50
N ILE A 73 -6.36 8.11 6.15
CA ILE A 73 -5.12 8.23 6.92
C ILE A 73 -4.55 9.63 6.81
N ALA A 74 -4.55 10.20 5.62
CA ALA A 74 -4.02 11.54 5.42
C ALA A 74 -4.81 12.57 6.20
N GLU A 75 -6.12 12.35 6.35
CA GLU A 75 -6.97 13.26 7.10
C GLU A 75 -7.09 12.87 8.57
N GLU A 76 -6.37 11.85 8.97
CA GLU A 76 -6.36 11.34 10.34
C GLU A 76 -7.74 10.94 10.84
N LYS A 77 -8.56 10.42 9.92
CA LYS A 77 -9.88 9.89 10.24
C LYS A 77 -9.81 8.40 10.44
N VAL A 78 -8.79 7.94 11.14
CA VAL A 78 -8.56 6.51 11.39
C VAL A 78 -8.17 6.36 12.85
N PRO A 79 -8.20 5.12 13.38
CA PRO A 79 -7.73 4.91 14.75
C PRO A 79 -6.28 5.39 14.91
N PRO A 80 -5.93 5.88 16.09
CA PRO A 80 -4.58 6.44 16.30
C PRO A 80 -3.45 5.49 15.95
N LYS A 81 -3.67 4.20 16.04
CA LYS A 81 -2.64 3.23 15.66
C LYS A 81 -2.22 3.37 14.22
N LEU A 82 -3.09 3.89 13.38
CA LEU A 82 -2.84 3.99 11.95
C LEU A 82 -2.38 5.37 11.53
N PHE A 83 -2.24 6.30 12.47
CA PHE A 83 -1.71 7.62 12.15
C PHE A 83 -0.30 7.48 11.58
N GLY A 84 -0.05 8.19 10.49
CA GLY A 84 1.27 8.17 9.89
C GLY A 84 1.57 7.00 8.99
N TYR A 85 0.65 6.07 8.87
CA TYR A 85 0.85 4.94 7.96
C TYR A 85 0.78 5.42 6.52
N GLN A 86 1.50 4.72 5.66
CA GLN A 86 1.54 5.02 4.24
C GLN A 86 0.99 3.83 3.46
N VAL A 87 0.09 4.11 2.53
CA VAL A 87 -0.52 3.07 1.71
C VAL A 87 0.20 3.04 0.37
N TYR A 88 0.75 1.88 0.04
CA TYR A 88 1.40 1.67 -1.25
C TYR A 88 0.56 0.71 -2.07
N LEU A 89 0.17 1.16 -3.24
CA LEU A 89 -0.59 0.35 -4.18
C LEU A 89 0.39 -0.27 -5.17
N VAL A 90 0.42 -1.60 -5.22
CA VAL A 90 1.38 -2.32 -6.05
C VAL A 90 0.64 -3.12 -7.09
N ASP A 91 1.02 -2.93 -8.34
CA ASP A 91 0.43 -3.66 -9.47
C ASP A 91 1.15 -5.00 -9.62
N PHE A 92 0.39 -6.08 -9.48
CA PHE A 92 0.93 -7.42 -9.62
C PHE A 92 1.59 -7.62 -10.98
N THR A 93 0.97 -7.07 -12.02
CA THR A 93 1.51 -7.18 -13.36
C THR A 93 2.87 -6.50 -13.48
N ALA A 94 3.03 -5.38 -12.80
CA ALA A 94 4.32 -4.69 -12.81
C ALA A 94 5.40 -5.53 -12.13
N LEU A 95 5.02 -6.28 -11.10
CA LEU A 95 5.97 -7.17 -10.44
C LEU A 95 6.40 -8.31 -11.34
N LEU A 96 5.49 -8.77 -12.19
CA LEU A 96 5.82 -9.84 -13.14
C LEU A 96 6.65 -9.36 -14.31
N ALA A 97 6.52 -8.10 -14.66
CA ALA A 97 7.18 -7.58 -15.84
C ALA A 97 8.68 -7.72 -15.72
N GLY A 98 9.30 -8.22 -16.77
CA GLY A 98 10.75 -8.38 -16.81
C GLY A 98 11.25 -9.63 -16.12
N THR A 99 10.39 -10.44 -15.54
CA THR A 99 10.82 -11.69 -14.94
C THR A 99 10.63 -12.81 -15.95
N GLN A 100 11.64 -13.66 -16.07
CA GLN A 100 11.56 -14.81 -16.95
C GLN A 100 11.25 -16.09 -16.21
N PHE A 101 11.63 -16.15 -14.96
CA PHE A 101 11.45 -17.34 -14.15
C PHE A 101 10.65 -17.02 -12.91
N ARG A 102 9.92 -18.01 -12.46
CA ARG A 102 9.11 -17.88 -11.28
C ARG A 102 9.91 -17.42 -10.07
N GLY A 103 11.13 -17.92 -9.95
CA GLY A 103 11.98 -17.55 -8.83
C GLY A 103 12.31 -16.07 -8.79
N GLN A 104 12.43 -15.45 -9.97
CA GLN A 104 12.72 -14.02 -10.01
C GLN A 104 11.54 -13.20 -9.48
N PHE A 105 10.33 -13.60 -9.85
CA PHE A 105 9.15 -12.92 -9.35
C PHE A 105 9.01 -13.09 -7.84
N GLU A 106 9.21 -14.32 -7.37
CA GLU A 106 9.09 -14.59 -5.94
C GLU A 106 10.11 -13.82 -5.14
N ALA A 107 11.33 -13.72 -5.65
CA ALA A 107 12.37 -12.96 -4.96
C ALA A 107 12.02 -11.48 -4.91
N ARG A 108 11.48 -10.97 -6.01
CA ARG A 108 11.09 -9.56 -6.08
C ARG A 108 9.98 -9.26 -5.09
N LEU A 109 8.97 -10.13 -5.04
CA LEU A 109 7.86 -9.97 -4.11
C LEU A 109 8.34 -10.06 -2.66
N LYS A 110 9.19 -11.03 -2.38
CA LYS A 110 9.71 -11.21 -1.03
C LYS A 110 10.49 -9.98 -0.58
N ASN A 111 11.32 -9.44 -1.46
CA ASN A 111 12.10 -8.26 -1.12
C ASN A 111 11.23 -7.04 -0.91
N LEU A 112 10.16 -6.93 -1.69
CA LEU A 112 9.22 -5.84 -1.53
C LEU A 112 8.54 -5.89 -0.17
N ILE A 113 8.09 -7.06 0.22
CA ILE A 113 7.45 -7.23 1.51
C ILE A 113 8.43 -6.97 2.64
N ALA A 114 9.67 -7.43 2.48
CA ALA A 114 10.70 -7.19 3.49
C ALA A 114 10.95 -5.70 3.68
N GLU A 115 10.99 -4.96 2.59
CA GLU A 115 11.20 -3.52 2.69
C GLU A 115 10.04 -2.85 3.40
N ALA A 116 8.82 -3.29 3.12
CA ALA A 116 7.65 -2.74 3.80
C ALA A 116 7.73 -3.00 5.31
N LYS A 117 8.16 -4.20 5.70
CA LYS A 117 8.29 -4.53 7.11
C LYS A 117 9.36 -3.67 7.78
N GLU A 118 10.42 -3.37 7.06
CA GLU A 118 11.48 -2.54 7.61
C GLU A 118 10.99 -1.14 7.94
N ARG A 119 10.09 -0.61 7.14
CA ARG A 119 9.59 0.74 7.36
C ARG A 119 8.59 0.82 8.51
N LYS A 120 7.94 -0.30 8.83
CA LYS A 120 7.05 -0.43 9.97
C LYS A 120 5.78 0.39 9.93
N ASN A 121 5.62 1.25 8.96
CA ASN A 121 4.41 2.06 8.85
C ASN A 121 3.84 2.02 7.43
N VAL A 122 3.95 0.87 6.79
CA VAL A 122 3.52 0.72 5.41
C VAL A 122 2.41 -0.32 5.32
N ILE A 123 1.38 0.03 4.57
CA ILE A 123 0.30 -0.89 4.22
C ILE A 123 0.45 -1.18 2.74
N LEU A 124 0.66 -2.45 2.40
CA LEU A 124 0.79 -2.85 1.01
C LEU A 124 -0.55 -3.33 0.48
N VAL A 125 -0.96 -2.79 -0.65
CA VAL A 125 -2.15 -3.27 -1.36
C VAL A 125 -1.69 -3.77 -2.71
N ILE A 126 -1.80 -5.08 -2.93
CA ILE A 126 -1.36 -5.70 -4.16
C ILE A 126 -2.60 -6.15 -4.93
N TYR A 127 -2.70 -5.73 -6.18
CA TYR A 127 -3.86 -6.07 -7.01
C TYR A 127 -3.46 -6.56 -8.38
#